data_cadc688f925daf4bba76509fda82ae87
#
_entry.id   cadc688f925daf4bba76509fda82ae87
#
_cell.length_a   1.000
_cell.length_b   1.000
_cell.length_c   1.000
_cell.angle_alpha   90.00
_cell.angle_beta   90.00
_cell.angle_gamma   90.00
#
_symmetry.space_group_name_H-M   'P 1'
#
loop_
_entity.id
_entity.type
_entity.pdbx_description
1 polymer ?
#
loop_
_entity_poly.entity_id
_entity_poly.type
_entity_poly.pdbx_seq_one_letter_code
_entity_poly.pdbx_strand_id
1 'polypeptide(L)'
;MPAYEPRYIITHQMLRNIGSIEGAREIVENAALVPQWEAQFRAEALNRTVHHGTHLEGNELSKEQAERVVFVNENLAELAAQKAGIVGRDRDVQEVINYRRVIDWIDKLGQVGRESVVPSEQILRDIHDIVSYRILPEDQRGKYRQVQVVIRNSRTGEVSFRPPAPEAVANDLQAFFKWLNSLEGKQHHSVIRAGITHYELVRIHPFTDGNGRTARAIAMLALYLENYDVKRFFSLEEYFDRNATDYYRALQSVGEGEAADLTYWLEYFTHGLAVELDQVKQQVLKLSRDLQLKTKMGAQVALSERQIKIMEVMQQNGGRIVSSELEKILPMVSVDTILRDLKDLLKKGLIRKRGQTKGAYYEIVG
;
A
#
# COMPACT_ATOMS: atom_id res chain seq x y z
N MET A 1 -12.42 13.57 -28.31
CA MET A 1 -11.11 13.08 -27.83
C MET A 1 -10.99 11.62 -28.25
N PRO A 2 -9.82 11.15 -28.70
CA PRO A 2 -9.64 9.73 -28.95
C PRO A 2 -9.90 8.96 -27.65
N ALA A 3 -10.55 7.80 -27.76
CA ALA A 3 -10.76 6.92 -26.61
C ALA A 3 -9.38 6.39 -26.15
N TYR A 4 -9.18 6.29 -24.83
CA TYR A 4 -8.01 5.58 -24.32
C TYR A 4 -8.20 4.08 -24.58
N GLU A 5 -7.18 3.44 -25.14
CA GLU A 5 -7.16 2.01 -25.45
C GLU A 5 -5.76 1.45 -25.15
N PRO A 6 -5.60 0.63 -24.10
CA PRO A 6 -4.30 0.03 -23.79
C PRO A 6 -3.97 -1.08 -24.80
N ARG A 7 -2.77 -1.04 -25.37
CA ARG A 7 -2.29 -2.07 -26.29
C ARG A 7 -1.33 -3.02 -25.58
N TYR A 8 -1.67 -4.29 -25.60
CA TYR A 8 -0.83 -5.38 -25.09
C TYR A 8 -1.35 -6.73 -25.59
N ILE A 9 -0.53 -7.75 -25.52
CA ILE A 9 -0.92 -9.15 -25.75
C ILE A 9 -0.80 -9.94 -24.45
N ILE A 10 -1.71 -10.89 -24.24
CA ILE A 10 -1.60 -11.85 -23.13
C ILE A 10 -0.56 -12.89 -23.49
N THR A 11 0.55 -12.90 -22.78
CA THR A 11 1.64 -13.87 -22.99
C THR A 11 1.48 -15.11 -22.10
N HIS A 12 2.18 -16.18 -22.47
CA HIS A 12 2.25 -17.37 -21.60
C HIS A 12 2.84 -17.05 -20.21
N GLN A 13 3.74 -16.04 -20.13
CA GLN A 13 4.30 -15.60 -18.85
C GLN A 13 3.23 -14.93 -18.00
N MET A 14 2.45 -14.01 -18.56
CA MET A 14 1.34 -13.38 -17.83
C MET A 14 0.32 -14.39 -17.34
N LEU A 15 -0.06 -15.39 -18.18
CA LEU A 15 -0.98 -16.45 -17.78
C LEU A 15 -0.44 -17.27 -16.60
N ARG A 16 0.84 -17.63 -16.62
CA ARG A 16 1.48 -18.33 -15.48
C ARG A 16 1.49 -17.46 -14.22
N ASN A 17 1.83 -16.17 -14.36
CA ASN A 17 1.87 -15.24 -13.24
C ASN A 17 0.47 -15.09 -12.62
N ILE A 18 -0.56 -14.87 -13.43
CA ILE A 18 -1.95 -14.75 -12.98
C ILE A 18 -2.40 -16.05 -12.28
N GLY A 19 -2.13 -17.22 -12.86
CA GLY A 19 -2.44 -18.49 -12.22
C GLY A 19 -1.75 -18.68 -10.86
N SER A 20 -0.50 -18.22 -10.72
CA SER A 20 0.22 -18.22 -9.44
C SER A 20 -0.38 -17.25 -8.42
N ILE A 21 -0.78 -16.06 -8.88
CA ILE A 21 -1.44 -15.03 -8.06
C ILE A 21 -2.76 -15.56 -7.51
N GLU A 22 -3.63 -16.12 -8.37
CA GLU A 22 -4.92 -16.67 -7.96
C GLU A 22 -4.76 -17.81 -6.97
N GLY A 23 -3.84 -18.74 -7.23
CA GLY A 23 -3.55 -19.86 -6.31
C GLY A 23 -2.98 -19.39 -4.98
N ALA A 24 -2.15 -18.34 -4.96
CA ALA A 24 -1.62 -17.79 -3.73
C ALA A 24 -2.72 -17.06 -2.93
N ARG A 25 -3.54 -16.24 -3.62
CA ARG A 25 -4.67 -15.54 -3.04
C ARG A 25 -5.63 -16.50 -2.34
N GLU A 26 -6.08 -17.53 -3.04
CA GLU A 26 -6.99 -18.54 -2.50
C GLU A 26 -6.44 -19.20 -1.22
N ILE A 27 -5.15 -19.56 -1.22
CA ILE A 27 -4.50 -20.20 -0.07
C ILE A 27 -4.40 -19.21 1.12
N VAL A 28 -4.01 -17.97 0.87
CA VAL A 28 -3.78 -16.98 1.95
C VAL A 28 -5.11 -16.52 2.56
N GLU A 29 -6.13 -16.27 1.73
CA GLU A 29 -7.44 -15.82 2.21
C GLU A 29 -8.14 -16.89 3.03
N ASN A 30 -8.03 -18.15 2.64
CA ASN A 30 -8.64 -19.28 3.35
C ASN A 30 -7.76 -19.85 4.47
N ALA A 31 -6.55 -19.34 4.65
CA ALA A 31 -5.67 -19.78 5.71
C ALA A 31 -6.21 -19.40 7.09
N ALA A 32 -6.31 -20.40 7.96
CA ALA A 32 -6.64 -20.20 9.36
C ALA A 32 -5.38 -19.74 10.11
N LEU A 33 -5.13 -18.44 10.11
CA LEU A 33 -4.04 -17.85 10.88
C LEU A 33 -4.54 -17.41 12.26
N VAL A 34 -3.68 -17.50 13.25
CA VAL A 34 -3.97 -16.86 14.53
C VAL A 34 -3.88 -15.34 14.37
N PRO A 35 -4.77 -14.57 15.00
CA PRO A 35 -4.85 -13.12 14.83
C PRO A 35 -3.54 -12.37 15.05
N GLN A 36 -2.73 -12.85 15.96
CA GLN A 36 -1.42 -12.29 16.25
C GLN A 36 -0.48 -12.35 15.04
N TRP A 37 -0.51 -13.43 14.28
CA TRP A 37 0.30 -13.54 13.06
C TRP A 37 -0.24 -12.68 11.92
N GLU A 38 -1.57 -12.58 11.80
CA GLU A 38 -2.16 -11.65 10.81
C GLU A 38 -1.74 -10.20 11.12
N ALA A 39 -1.81 -9.78 12.37
CA ALA A 39 -1.36 -8.45 12.79
C ALA A 39 0.13 -8.23 12.51
N GLN A 40 0.96 -9.23 12.79
CA GLN A 40 2.39 -9.18 12.51
C GLN A 40 2.68 -9.06 11.01
N PHE A 41 2.07 -9.89 10.17
CA PHE A 41 2.25 -9.82 8.71
C PHE A 41 1.84 -8.48 8.13
N ARG A 42 0.71 -7.92 8.59
CA ARG A 42 0.26 -6.59 8.15
C ARG A 42 1.24 -5.49 8.56
N ALA A 43 1.72 -5.52 9.79
CA ALA A 43 2.70 -4.54 10.27
C ALA A 43 4.01 -4.63 9.49
N GLU A 44 4.53 -5.85 9.26
CA GLU A 44 5.75 -6.07 8.47
C GLU A 44 5.56 -5.61 7.01
N ALA A 45 4.42 -5.93 6.39
CA ALA A 45 4.12 -5.50 5.02
C ALA A 45 3.97 -3.97 4.94
N LEU A 46 3.31 -3.32 5.90
CA LEU A 46 3.21 -1.87 5.98
C LEU A 46 4.60 -1.22 6.04
N ASN A 47 5.48 -1.71 6.92
CA ASN A 47 6.83 -1.19 7.05
C ASN A 47 7.63 -1.34 5.75
N ARG A 48 7.52 -2.50 5.08
CA ARG A 48 8.16 -2.74 3.77
C ARG A 48 7.61 -1.80 2.70
N THR A 49 6.28 -1.67 2.60
CA THR A 49 5.63 -0.79 1.63
C THR A 49 6.04 0.66 1.82
N VAL A 50 6.05 1.15 3.06
CA VAL A 50 6.41 2.55 3.34
C VAL A 50 7.90 2.80 3.08
N HIS A 51 8.79 1.93 3.59
CA HIS A 51 10.23 2.09 3.37
C HIS A 51 10.57 2.03 1.88
N HIS A 52 10.24 0.94 1.19
CA HIS A 52 10.62 0.75 -0.20
C HIS A 52 9.91 1.72 -1.15
N GLY A 53 8.66 2.10 -0.84
CA GLY A 53 7.91 3.09 -1.62
C GLY A 53 8.50 4.49 -1.55
N THR A 54 9.18 4.86 -0.46
CA THR A 54 9.91 6.14 -0.35
C THR A 54 11.35 6.02 -0.83
N HIS A 55 12.04 4.92 -0.53
CA HIS A 55 13.43 4.66 -0.94
C HIS A 55 13.60 4.66 -2.47
N LEU A 56 12.65 4.10 -3.21
CA LEU A 56 12.63 4.13 -4.68
C LEU A 56 12.63 5.55 -5.27
N GLU A 57 12.18 6.54 -4.51
CA GLU A 57 12.18 7.97 -4.88
C GLU A 57 13.39 8.75 -4.30
N GLY A 58 14.36 8.04 -3.73
CA GLY A 58 15.60 8.62 -3.21
C GLY A 58 15.56 9.05 -1.74
N ASN A 59 14.63 8.52 -0.95
CA ASN A 59 14.64 8.65 0.50
C ASN A 59 15.83 7.88 1.08
N GLU A 60 16.60 8.49 1.97
CA GLU A 60 17.86 7.93 2.50
C GLU A 60 17.71 7.26 3.87
N LEU A 61 16.50 7.22 4.45
CA LEU A 61 16.28 6.53 5.72
C LEU A 61 16.48 5.01 5.55
N SER A 62 17.24 4.41 6.46
CA SER A 62 17.33 2.96 6.50
C SER A 62 15.98 2.33 6.83
N LYS A 63 15.82 1.03 6.53
CA LYS A 63 14.61 0.29 6.85
C LYS A 63 14.24 0.42 8.33
N GLU A 64 15.22 0.29 9.23
CA GLU A 64 15.03 0.39 10.67
C GLU A 64 14.63 1.80 11.10
N GLN A 65 15.16 2.84 10.44
CA GLN A 65 14.79 4.22 10.71
C GLN A 65 13.35 4.49 10.25
N ALA A 66 13.00 4.09 9.02
CA ALA A 66 11.65 4.22 8.50
C ALA A 66 10.62 3.47 9.37
N GLU A 67 10.95 2.25 9.81
CA GLU A 67 10.11 1.46 10.70
C GLU A 67 9.86 2.18 12.04
N ARG A 68 10.88 2.80 12.64
CA ARG A 68 10.70 3.60 13.86
C ARG A 68 9.78 4.80 13.64
N VAL A 69 9.89 5.49 12.49
CA VAL A 69 9.00 6.62 12.14
C VAL A 69 7.56 6.15 11.99
N VAL A 70 7.35 5.03 11.30
CA VAL A 70 6.02 4.40 11.16
C VAL A 70 5.43 4.06 12.53
N PHE A 71 6.25 3.50 13.42
CA PHE A 71 5.85 3.10 14.77
C PHE A 71 5.41 4.27 15.66
N VAL A 72 6.15 5.37 15.63
CA VAL A 72 5.87 6.56 16.47
C VAL A 72 4.52 7.21 16.17
N ASN A 73 4.00 7.03 14.96
CA ASN A 73 2.68 7.52 14.53
C ASN A 73 2.46 9.02 14.71
N GLU A 74 3.50 9.82 14.51
CA GLU A 74 3.43 11.29 14.50
C GLU A 74 3.19 11.84 13.10
N ASN A 75 2.67 13.07 13.03
CA ASN A 75 2.37 13.73 11.76
C ASN A 75 3.39 14.83 11.39
N LEU A 76 4.29 15.17 12.30
CA LEU A 76 5.33 16.19 12.13
C LEU A 76 6.70 15.53 12.13
N ALA A 77 7.50 15.81 11.08
CA ALA A 77 8.81 15.20 10.89
C ALA A 77 9.73 15.40 12.10
N GLU A 78 9.84 16.60 12.62
CA GLU A 78 10.67 16.90 13.78
C GLU A 78 10.29 16.09 15.03
N LEU A 79 9.00 16.03 15.34
CA LEU A 79 8.51 15.24 16.49
C LEU A 79 8.67 13.73 16.26
N ALA A 80 8.44 13.28 15.03
CA ALA A 80 8.63 11.89 14.66
C ALA A 80 10.11 11.48 14.78
N ALA A 81 11.03 12.27 14.24
CA ALA A 81 12.46 12.02 14.33
C ALA A 81 12.95 12.00 15.80
N GLN A 82 12.52 12.98 16.60
CA GLN A 82 12.85 13.04 18.03
C GLN A 82 12.35 11.81 18.79
N LYS A 83 11.07 11.43 18.62
CA LYS A 83 10.47 10.29 19.31
C LYS A 83 11.02 8.96 18.82
N ALA A 84 11.34 8.86 17.54
CA ALA A 84 11.96 7.67 16.95
C ALA A 84 13.45 7.54 17.30
N GLY A 85 14.08 8.61 17.84
CA GLY A 85 15.51 8.64 18.14
C GLY A 85 16.36 8.49 16.88
N ILE A 86 15.97 9.15 15.79
CA ILE A 86 16.68 9.08 14.49
C ILE A 86 17.21 10.46 14.10
N VAL A 87 18.27 10.44 13.28
CA VAL A 87 18.80 11.61 12.58
C VAL A 87 18.59 11.36 11.08
N GLY A 88 17.94 12.29 10.39
CA GLY A 88 17.66 12.22 8.96
C GLY A 88 17.19 13.58 8.46
N ARG A 89 17.05 13.72 7.14
CA ARG A 89 16.47 14.95 6.56
C ARG A 89 14.98 15.01 6.91
N ASP A 90 14.50 16.19 7.32
CA ASP A 90 13.07 16.37 7.65
C ASP A 90 12.16 15.95 6.51
N ARG A 91 12.59 16.18 5.26
CA ARG A 91 11.88 15.72 4.07
C ARG A 91 11.72 14.21 4.05
N ASP A 92 12.77 13.44 4.32
CA ASP A 92 12.74 11.97 4.29
C ASP A 92 11.79 11.43 5.36
N VAL A 93 11.86 11.99 6.56
CA VAL A 93 10.96 11.64 7.65
C VAL A 93 9.50 11.95 7.29
N GLN A 94 9.27 13.14 6.68
CA GLN A 94 7.93 13.55 6.27
C GLN A 94 7.37 12.66 5.13
N GLU A 95 8.19 12.23 4.18
CA GLU A 95 7.80 11.30 3.12
C GLU A 95 7.33 9.95 3.68
N VAL A 96 8.05 9.41 4.66
CA VAL A 96 7.67 8.17 5.36
C VAL A 96 6.33 8.34 6.08
N ILE A 97 6.14 9.45 6.80
CA ILE A 97 4.88 9.79 7.47
C ILE A 97 3.74 9.86 6.46
N ASN A 98 3.95 10.59 5.37
CA ASN A 98 2.93 10.81 4.36
C ASN A 98 2.53 9.49 3.67
N TYR A 99 3.51 8.66 3.30
CA TYR A 99 3.20 7.41 2.62
C TYR A 99 2.48 6.42 3.55
N ARG A 100 2.84 6.35 4.83
CA ARG A 100 2.05 5.63 5.82
C ARG A 100 0.59 6.14 5.88
N ARG A 101 0.40 7.47 5.92
CA ARG A 101 -0.95 8.07 5.93
C ARG A 101 -1.77 7.73 4.67
N VAL A 102 -1.12 7.58 3.51
CA VAL A 102 -1.78 7.10 2.29
C VAL A 102 -2.31 5.69 2.48
N ILE A 103 -1.50 4.78 3.03
CA ILE A 103 -1.93 3.41 3.29
C ILE A 103 -3.10 3.39 4.29
N ASP A 104 -3.01 4.16 5.39
CA ASP A 104 -4.09 4.30 6.37
C ASP A 104 -5.38 4.87 5.73
N TRP A 105 -5.24 5.78 4.76
CA TRP A 105 -6.38 6.37 4.05
C TRP A 105 -7.05 5.36 3.10
N ILE A 106 -6.26 4.59 2.36
CA ILE A 106 -6.75 3.50 1.50
C ILE A 106 -7.50 2.47 2.37
N ASP A 107 -6.97 2.14 3.54
CA ASP A 107 -7.60 1.24 4.49
C ASP A 107 -8.98 1.71 4.94
N LYS A 108 -9.12 3.01 5.21
CA LYS A 108 -10.41 3.61 5.59
C LYS A 108 -11.44 3.58 4.47
N LEU A 109 -11.01 3.80 3.22
CA LEU A 109 -11.91 3.69 2.07
C LEU A 109 -12.54 2.30 1.97
N GLY A 110 -11.77 1.26 2.21
CA GLY A 110 -12.28 -0.11 2.19
C GLY A 110 -13.26 -0.45 3.31
N GLN A 111 -13.24 0.29 4.42
CA GLN A 111 -14.19 0.11 5.52
C GLN A 111 -15.57 0.71 5.21
N VAL A 112 -15.64 1.70 4.31
CA VAL A 112 -16.90 2.33 3.87
C VAL A 112 -17.69 1.43 2.91
N GLY A 113 -17.03 0.43 2.33
CA GLY A 113 -17.57 -0.51 1.34
C GLY A 113 -16.88 -0.36 0.00
N ARG A 114 -16.16 -1.41 -0.41
CA ARG A 114 -15.32 -1.42 -1.64
C ARG A 114 -16.15 -1.12 -2.88
N GLU A 115 -17.38 -1.59 -2.93
CA GLU A 115 -18.28 -1.43 -4.08
C GLU A 115 -18.72 0.03 -4.32
N SER A 116 -18.64 0.89 -3.29
CA SER A 116 -18.99 2.31 -3.38
C SER A 116 -17.83 3.20 -3.82
N VAL A 117 -16.61 2.69 -3.84
CA VAL A 117 -15.40 3.44 -4.20
C VAL A 117 -15.12 3.27 -5.70
N VAL A 118 -15.22 4.37 -6.43
CA VAL A 118 -14.90 4.40 -7.88
C VAL A 118 -13.59 5.15 -8.06
N PRO A 119 -12.55 4.52 -8.66
CA PRO A 119 -11.31 5.21 -9.00
C PRO A 119 -11.59 6.47 -9.82
N SER A 120 -11.06 7.61 -9.38
CA SER A 120 -11.39 8.91 -9.97
C SER A 120 -10.22 9.89 -9.86
N GLU A 121 -10.30 10.96 -10.65
CA GLU A 121 -9.36 12.07 -10.54
C GLU A 121 -9.38 12.72 -9.16
N GLN A 122 -10.53 12.72 -8.46
CA GLN A 122 -10.58 13.24 -7.09
C GLN A 122 -9.76 12.39 -6.15
N ILE A 123 -9.91 11.07 -6.19
CA ILE A 123 -9.10 10.13 -5.40
C ILE A 123 -7.60 10.29 -5.71
N LEU A 124 -7.25 10.46 -6.98
CA LEU A 124 -5.86 10.72 -7.39
C LEU A 124 -5.31 12.00 -6.74
N ARG A 125 -6.08 13.08 -6.73
CA ARG A 125 -5.70 14.35 -6.11
C ARG A 125 -5.62 14.26 -4.59
N ASP A 126 -6.54 13.55 -3.95
CA ASP A 126 -6.57 13.36 -2.50
C ASP A 126 -5.35 12.57 -2.03
N ILE A 127 -4.99 11.49 -2.74
CA ILE A 127 -3.78 10.72 -2.46
C ILE A 127 -2.53 11.59 -2.66
N HIS A 128 -2.47 12.36 -3.76
CA HIS A 128 -1.34 13.26 -3.98
C HIS A 128 -1.24 14.35 -2.91
N ASP A 129 -2.35 14.93 -2.45
CA ASP A 129 -2.33 15.90 -1.34
C ASP A 129 -1.69 15.29 -0.09
N ILE A 130 -2.04 14.04 0.25
CA ILE A 130 -1.42 13.34 1.39
C ILE A 130 0.07 13.06 1.13
N VAL A 131 0.42 12.52 -0.05
CA VAL A 131 1.82 12.21 -0.44
C VAL A 131 2.71 13.45 -0.32
N SER A 132 2.21 14.59 -0.75
CA SER A 132 2.96 15.85 -0.84
C SER A 132 2.80 16.79 0.37
N TYR A 133 2.07 16.36 1.40
CA TYR A 133 1.83 17.16 2.59
C TYR A 133 3.14 17.58 3.26
N ARG A 134 3.34 18.89 3.47
CA ARG A 134 4.57 19.53 4.01
C ARG A 134 5.85 19.28 3.18
N ILE A 135 5.71 18.77 1.97
CA ILE A 135 6.80 18.61 1.00
C ILE A 135 6.63 19.66 -0.09
N LEU A 136 5.41 19.83 -0.57
CA LEU A 136 5.05 20.87 -1.54
C LEU A 136 4.24 22.00 -0.89
N PRO A 137 4.31 23.21 -1.47
CA PRO A 137 3.41 24.31 -1.11
C PRO A 137 1.94 23.90 -1.27
N GLU A 138 1.06 24.45 -0.44
CA GLU A 138 -0.36 24.10 -0.41
C GLU A 138 -1.08 24.33 -1.76
N ASP A 139 -0.63 25.35 -2.50
CA ASP A 139 -1.15 25.67 -3.82
C ASP A 139 -0.76 24.67 -4.92
N GLN A 140 0.17 23.75 -4.66
CA GLN A 140 0.59 22.69 -5.59
C GLN A 140 0.07 21.30 -5.21
N ARG A 141 -0.33 21.11 -3.96
CA ARG A 141 -0.81 19.81 -3.48
C ARG A 141 -2.16 19.45 -4.09
N GLY A 142 -2.27 18.22 -4.60
CA GLY A 142 -3.49 17.76 -5.29
C GLY A 142 -3.83 18.51 -6.58
N LYS A 143 -2.93 19.36 -7.10
CA LYS A 143 -3.15 20.14 -8.31
C LYS A 143 -2.23 19.72 -9.45
N TYR A 144 -2.78 19.62 -10.63
CA TYR A 144 -2.01 19.27 -11.82
C TYR A 144 -0.98 20.35 -12.16
N ARG A 145 0.18 19.90 -12.60
CA ARG A 145 1.28 20.77 -13.03
C ARG A 145 0.87 21.68 -14.19
N GLN A 146 1.36 22.88 -14.11
CA GLN A 146 1.21 23.90 -15.18
C GLN A 146 2.52 24.10 -15.97
N VAL A 147 3.56 23.34 -15.61
CA VAL A 147 4.88 23.42 -16.23
C VAL A 147 5.31 22.08 -16.77
N GLN A 148 6.14 22.12 -17.82
CA GLN A 148 6.74 20.89 -18.34
C GLN A 148 7.76 20.35 -17.35
N VAL A 149 7.67 19.07 -17.06
CA VAL A 149 8.64 18.34 -16.25
C VAL A 149 9.37 17.30 -17.09
N VAL A 150 10.52 16.85 -16.65
CA VAL A 150 11.27 15.76 -17.25
C VAL A 150 11.75 14.82 -16.14
N ILE A 151 11.73 13.54 -16.43
CA ILE A 151 12.32 12.53 -15.55
C ILE A 151 13.77 12.33 -15.97
N ARG A 152 14.70 12.47 -15.02
CA ARG A 152 16.13 12.29 -15.28
C ARG A 152 16.63 11.04 -14.58
N ASN A 153 17.57 10.37 -15.21
CA ASN A 153 18.35 9.33 -14.57
C ASN A 153 19.20 9.97 -13.44
N SER A 154 19.02 9.54 -12.23
CA SER A 154 19.72 10.10 -11.06
C SER A 154 21.25 9.95 -11.12
N ARG A 155 21.78 8.97 -11.85
CA ARG A 155 23.22 8.71 -11.99
C ARG A 155 23.85 9.44 -13.17
N THR A 156 23.17 9.52 -14.32
CA THR A 156 23.73 10.12 -15.54
C THR A 156 23.29 11.56 -15.74
N GLY A 157 22.22 12.02 -15.09
CA GLY A 157 21.59 13.32 -15.30
C GLY A 157 20.83 13.45 -16.65
N GLU A 158 20.87 12.41 -17.48
CA GLU A 158 20.18 12.41 -18.77
C GLU A 158 18.68 12.33 -18.61
N VAL A 159 17.95 12.96 -19.53
CA VAL A 159 16.49 12.87 -19.57
C VAL A 159 16.10 11.46 -19.99
N SER A 160 15.51 10.69 -19.07
CA SER A 160 15.06 9.32 -19.32
C SER A 160 13.64 9.25 -19.87
N PHE A 161 12.81 10.24 -19.55
CA PHE A 161 11.45 10.31 -20.04
C PHE A 161 10.93 11.75 -20.03
N ARG A 162 10.11 12.11 -21.03
CA ARG A 162 9.40 13.38 -21.13
C ARG A 162 7.90 13.15 -21.11
N PRO A 163 7.22 13.42 -19.98
CA PRO A 163 5.76 13.33 -19.90
C PRO A 163 5.05 14.25 -20.89
N PRO A 164 3.76 14.00 -21.18
CA PRO A 164 2.93 14.87 -22.02
C PRO A 164 3.00 16.34 -21.61
N ALA A 165 2.64 17.24 -22.53
CA ALA A 165 2.55 18.67 -22.22
C ALA A 165 1.52 18.93 -21.10
N PRO A 166 1.70 19.99 -20.26
CA PRO A 166 0.78 20.28 -19.17
C PRO A 166 -0.68 20.37 -19.59
N GLU A 167 -0.93 20.93 -20.76
CA GLU A 167 -2.27 21.11 -21.32
C GLU A 167 -2.97 19.79 -21.65
N ALA A 168 -2.21 18.71 -21.88
CA ALA A 168 -2.74 17.38 -22.17
C ALA A 168 -3.14 16.60 -20.91
N VAL A 169 -2.56 16.93 -19.75
CA VAL A 169 -2.70 16.16 -18.50
C VAL A 169 -4.16 15.90 -18.13
N ALA A 170 -4.98 16.94 -18.09
CA ALA A 170 -6.39 16.81 -17.71
C ALA A 170 -7.18 15.93 -18.69
N ASN A 171 -6.91 16.07 -20.00
CA ASN A 171 -7.58 15.29 -21.03
C ASN A 171 -7.16 13.81 -20.99
N ASP A 172 -5.86 13.54 -20.81
CA ASP A 172 -5.33 12.19 -20.71
C ASP A 172 -5.90 11.47 -19.48
N LEU A 173 -5.96 12.13 -18.32
CA LEU A 173 -6.54 11.56 -17.10
C LEU A 173 -8.04 11.31 -17.27
N GLN A 174 -8.78 12.23 -17.86
CA GLN A 174 -10.22 12.04 -18.11
C GLN A 174 -10.47 10.83 -19.01
N ALA A 175 -9.71 10.71 -20.11
CA ALA A 175 -9.82 9.58 -21.03
C ALA A 175 -9.48 8.26 -20.30
N PHE A 176 -8.40 8.24 -19.53
CA PHE A 176 -7.96 7.08 -18.76
C PHE A 176 -9.00 6.65 -17.71
N PHE A 177 -9.47 7.55 -16.84
CA PHE A 177 -10.46 7.19 -15.80
C PHE A 177 -11.80 6.80 -16.41
N LYS A 178 -12.20 7.38 -17.55
CA LYS A 178 -13.38 6.94 -18.28
C LYS A 178 -13.25 5.49 -18.74
N TRP A 179 -12.11 5.11 -19.32
CA TRP A 179 -11.84 3.73 -19.71
C TRP A 179 -11.78 2.80 -18.48
N LEU A 180 -11.04 3.18 -17.44
CA LEU A 180 -10.86 2.36 -16.23
C LEU A 180 -12.20 1.96 -15.59
N ASN A 181 -13.20 2.85 -15.66
CA ASN A 181 -14.53 2.64 -15.11
C ASN A 181 -15.57 2.10 -16.13
N SER A 182 -15.19 1.96 -17.39
CA SER A 182 -16.06 1.44 -18.45
C SER A 182 -16.28 -0.07 -18.35
N LEU A 183 -17.31 -0.57 -19.04
CA LEU A 183 -17.52 -2.01 -19.17
C LEU A 183 -16.34 -2.69 -19.87
N GLU A 184 -15.77 -2.05 -20.89
CA GLU A 184 -14.59 -2.53 -21.60
C GLU A 184 -13.38 -2.64 -20.66
N GLY A 185 -13.05 -1.56 -19.93
CA GLY A 185 -11.97 -1.60 -18.96
C GLY A 185 -12.15 -2.72 -17.90
N LYS A 186 -13.38 -2.98 -17.49
CA LYS A 186 -13.72 -4.04 -16.54
C LYS A 186 -13.64 -5.45 -17.09
N GLN A 187 -13.53 -5.64 -18.41
CA GLN A 187 -13.28 -6.96 -19.01
C GLN A 187 -11.82 -7.43 -18.84
N HIS A 188 -10.89 -6.49 -18.65
CA HIS A 188 -9.51 -6.84 -18.37
C HIS A 188 -9.37 -7.40 -16.96
N HIS A 189 -8.49 -8.38 -16.80
CA HIS A 189 -8.18 -8.97 -15.49
C HIS A 189 -7.73 -7.89 -14.49
N SER A 190 -8.19 -7.93 -13.25
CA SER A 190 -7.96 -6.90 -12.22
C SER A 190 -6.48 -6.57 -12.01
N VAL A 191 -5.61 -7.58 -12.02
CA VAL A 191 -4.15 -7.40 -11.91
C VAL A 191 -3.59 -6.65 -13.14
N ILE A 192 -4.08 -6.97 -14.34
CA ILE A 192 -3.69 -6.26 -15.57
C ILE A 192 -4.14 -4.80 -15.50
N ARG A 193 -5.37 -4.54 -15.07
CA ARG A 193 -5.90 -3.18 -14.86
C ARG A 193 -5.06 -2.37 -13.88
N ALA A 194 -4.64 -2.97 -12.78
CA ALA A 194 -3.76 -2.33 -11.80
C ALA A 194 -2.40 -1.99 -12.42
N GLY A 195 -1.82 -2.89 -13.21
CA GLY A 195 -0.57 -2.64 -13.95
C GLY A 195 -0.70 -1.51 -14.98
N ILE A 196 -1.81 -1.48 -15.74
CA ILE A 196 -2.13 -0.39 -16.67
C ILE A 196 -2.28 0.92 -15.91
N THR A 197 -3.01 0.90 -14.78
CA THR A 197 -3.22 2.09 -13.94
C THR A 197 -1.89 2.66 -13.44
N HIS A 198 -1.01 1.80 -12.96
CA HIS A 198 0.32 2.23 -12.53
C HIS A 198 1.08 2.92 -13.67
N TYR A 199 1.18 2.25 -14.82
CA TYR A 199 1.92 2.77 -15.97
C TYR A 199 1.38 4.12 -16.45
N GLU A 200 0.05 4.23 -16.65
CA GLU A 200 -0.56 5.44 -17.16
C GLU A 200 -0.35 6.64 -16.24
N LEU A 201 -0.45 6.47 -14.95
CA LEU A 201 -0.21 7.56 -14.00
C LEU A 201 1.27 7.98 -13.97
N VAL A 202 2.20 7.03 -14.12
CA VAL A 202 3.63 7.34 -14.29
C VAL A 202 3.89 8.06 -15.60
N ARG A 203 3.27 7.62 -16.73
CA ARG A 203 3.40 8.23 -18.06
C ARG A 203 2.86 9.65 -18.09
N ILE A 204 1.62 9.86 -17.63
CA ILE A 204 0.96 11.18 -17.63
C ILE A 204 1.71 12.14 -16.70
N HIS A 205 2.22 11.63 -15.57
CA HIS A 205 3.01 12.41 -14.62
C HIS A 205 2.32 13.71 -14.21
N PRO A 206 1.11 13.64 -13.63
CA PRO A 206 0.23 14.80 -13.56
C PRO A 206 0.68 15.91 -12.60
N PHE A 207 1.64 15.66 -11.73
CA PHE A 207 2.05 16.58 -10.67
C PHE A 207 3.50 17.04 -10.83
N THR A 208 3.91 18.02 -10.03
CA THR A 208 5.29 18.54 -10.05
C THR A 208 6.28 17.62 -9.34
N ASP A 209 5.83 16.89 -8.30
CA ASP A 209 6.60 15.91 -7.52
C ASP A 209 5.63 14.86 -6.94
N GLY A 210 6.14 13.73 -6.44
CA GLY A 210 5.32 12.69 -5.78
C GLY A 210 4.53 11.78 -6.73
N ASN A 211 4.74 11.87 -8.04
CA ASN A 211 4.01 11.09 -9.04
C ASN A 211 4.21 9.59 -8.88
N GLY A 212 5.43 9.12 -8.65
CA GLY A 212 5.72 7.69 -8.48
C GLY A 212 5.00 7.10 -7.27
N ARG A 213 5.09 7.74 -6.11
CA ARG A 213 4.39 7.33 -4.88
C ARG A 213 2.87 7.33 -5.07
N THR A 214 2.34 8.35 -5.74
CA THR A 214 0.91 8.46 -6.04
C THR A 214 0.47 7.35 -7.01
N ALA A 215 1.20 7.08 -8.08
CA ALA A 215 0.88 6.02 -9.03
C ALA A 215 0.88 4.63 -8.39
N ARG A 216 1.87 4.33 -7.54
CA ARG A 216 1.92 3.06 -6.79
C ARG A 216 0.74 2.94 -5.83
N ALA A 217 0.42 4.00 -5.09
CA ALA A 217 -0.72 4.01 -4.18
C ALA A 217 -2.07 3.79 -4.90
N ILE A 218 -2.28 4.40 -6.07
CA ILE A 218 -3.50 4.18 -6.88
C ILE A 218 -3.54 2.76 -7.45
N ALA A 219 -2.41 2.21 -7.90
CA ALA A 219 -2.35 0.82 -8.38
C ALA A 219 -2.67 -0.18 -7.24
N MET A 220 -2.16 0.07 -6.05
CA MET A 220 -2.49 -0.70 -4.85
C MET A 220 -3.98 -0.57 -4.49
N LEU A 221 -4.55 0.64 -4.54
CA LEU A 221 -6.00 0.85 -4.36
C LEU A 221 -6.80 0.06 -5.41
N ALA A 222 -6.38 0.06 -6.68
CA ALA A 222 -7.05 -0.70 -7.74
C ALA A 222 -7.05 -2.20 -7.42
N LEU A 223 -5.94 -2.77 -6.97
CA LEU A 223 -5.86 -4.16 -6.49
C LEU A 223 -6.79 -4.39 -5.29
N TYR A 224 -6.79 -3.49 -4.34
CA TYR A 224 -7.59 -3.58 -3.13
C TYR A 224 -9.11 -3.61 -3.42
N LEU A 225 -9.59 -2.74 -4.30
CA LEU A 225 -11.01 -2.67 -4.68
C LEU A 225 -11.50 -3.95 -5.36
N GLU A 226 -10.61 -4.69 -5.99
CA GLU A 226 -10.89 -5.95 -6.69
C GLU A 226 -10.54 -7.20 -5.86
N ASN A 227 -10.38 -7.05 -4.53
CA ASN A 227 -10.05 -8.13 -3.59
C ASN A 227 -8.68 -8.80 -3.83
N TYR A 228 -7.70 -8.05 -4.35
CA TYR A 228 -6.30 -8.49 -4.45
C TYR A 228 -5.40 -7.88 -3.38
N ASP A 229 -5.97 -7.40 -2.28
CA ASP A 229 -5.21 -6.95 -1.11
C ASP A 229 -4.60 -8.11 -0.30
N VAL A 230 -5.09 -9.31 -0.50
CA VAL A 230 -4.58 -10.58 0.06
C VAL A 230 -4.17 -10.43 1.51
N LYS A 231 -5.14 -10.02 2.36
CA LYS A 231 -4.96 -9.67 3.78
C LYS A 231 -3.89 -8.60 4.05
N ARG A 232 -3.37 -7.92 3.00
CA ARG A 232 -2.30 -6.90 3.06
C ARG A 232 -0.97 -7.44 3.60
N PHE A 233 -0.58 -8.63 3.18
CA PHE A 233 0.64 -9.28 3.64
C PHE A 233 1.83 -9.09 2.70
N PHE A 234 1.65 -8.47 1.53
CA PHE A 234 2.68 -8.26 0.53
C PHE A 234 3.06 -6.78 0.36
N SER A 235 4.18 -6.52 -0.28
CA SER A 235 4.64 -5.19 -0.67
C SER A 235 5.20 -5.22 -2.08
N LEU A 236 4.44 -4.69 -3.03
CA LEU A 236 4.88 -4.60 -4.41
C LEU A 236 6.00 -3.55 -4.57
N GLU A 237 6.02 -2.53 -3.71
CA GLU A 237 7.09 -1.54 -3.63
C GLU A 237 8.45 -2.18 -3.33
N GLU A 238 8.49 -3.19 -2.45
CA GLU A 238 9.72 -3.92 -2.17
C GLU A 238 10.27 -4.63 -3.40
N TYR A 239 9.39 -5.25 -4.20
CA TYR A 239 9.79 -5.88 -5.44
C TYR A 239 10.38 -4.87 -6.44
N PHE A 240 9.77 -3.70 -6.59
CA PHE A 240 10.24 -2.65 -7.49
C PHE A 240 11.58 -2.05 -7.03
N ASP A 241 11.74 -1.83 -5.74
CA ASP A 241 12.92 -1.19 -5.16
C ASP A 241 14.15 -2.12 -5.13
N ARG A 242 13.95 -3.42 -4.86
CA ARG A 242 15.02 -4.42 -4.86
C ARG A 242 15.81 -4.45 -6.19
N ASN A 243 15.15 -4.17 -7.30
CA ASN A 243 15.75 -4.04 -8.60
C ASN A 243 15.17 -2.85 -9.37
N ALA A 244 15.45 -1.64 -8.88
CA ALA A 244 14.97 -0.40 -9.47
C ALA A 244 15.36 -0.25 -10.95
N THR A 245 16.52 -0.79 -11.36
CA THR A 245 16.95 -0.76 -12.76
C THR A 245 15.98 -1.53 -13.67
N ASP A 246 15.52 -2.70 -13.27
CA ASP A 246 14.57 -3.48 -14.06
C ASP A 246 13.19 -2.86 -14.04
N TYR A 247 12.77 -2.29 -12.91
CA TYR A 247 11.53 -1.52 -12.81
C TYR A 247 11.48 -0.36 -13.81
N TYR A 248 12.52 0.49 -13.83
CA TYR A 248 12.56 1.62 -14.77
C TYR A 248 12.72 1.15 -16.21
N ARG A 249 13.48 0.07 -16.47
CA ARG A 249 13.57 -0.52 -17.81
C ARG A 249 12.23 -1.02 -18.32
N ALA A 250 11.43 -1.68 -17.45
CA ALA A 250 10.11 -2.15 -17.80
C ALA A 250 9.16 -0.99 -18.13
N LEU A 251 9.20 0.10 -17.37
CA LEU A 251 8.42 1.31 -17.68
C LEU A 251 8.85 1.94 -19.03
N GLN A 252 10.14 2.02 -19.29
CA GLN A 252 10.69 2.62 -20.52
C GLN A 252 10.47 1.76 -21.78
N SER A 253 10.20 0.46 -21.60
CA SER A 253 10.01 -0.46 -22.72
C SER A 253 8.73 -0.23 -23.53
N VAL A 254 7.77 0.50 -22.98
CA VAL A 254 6.43 0.66 -23.59
C VAL A 254 6.46 1.45 -24.89
N GLY A 255 7.42 2.36 -25.06
CA GLY A 255 7.47 3.24 -26.23
C GLY A 255 6.46 4.39 -26.19
N GLU A 256 6.30 5.09 -27.32
CA GLU A 256 5.46 6.27 -27.43
C GLU A 256 4.49 6.17 -28.64
N GLY A 257 3.34 6.84 -28.53
CA GLY A 257 2.37 6.98 -29.61
C GLY A 257 1.77 5.65 -30.07
N GLU A 258 1.69 5.43 -31.39
CA GLU A 258 1.11 4.20 -31.94
C GLU A 258 1.98 2.94 -31.70
N ALA A 259 3.24 3.12 -31.34
CA ALA A 259 4.15 2.03 -30.99
C ALA A 259 4.07 1.62 -29.53
N ALA A 260 3.27 2.32 -28.72
CA ALA A 260 3.13 2.00 -27.30
C ALA A 260 2.56 0.58 -27.10
N ASP A 261 3.32 -0.28 -26.44
CA ASP A 261 2.96 -1.67 -26.15
C ASP A 261 3.29 -2.01 -24.68
N LEU A 262 2.26 -2.24 -23.90
CA LEU A 262 2.34 -2.51 -22.46
C LEU A 262 2.76 -3.95 -22.13
N THR A 263 2.96 -4.83 -23.12
CA THR A 263 3.16 -6.27 -22.90
C THR A 263 4.31 -6.55 -21.92
N TYR A 264 5.50 -6.01 -22.18
CA TYR A 264 6.67 -6.26 -21.31
C TYR A 264 6.50 -5.65 -19.91
N TRP A 265 5.92 -4.45 -19.82
CA TRP A 265 5.59 -3.86 -18.52
C TRP A 265 4.61 -4.74 -17.71
N LEU A 266 3.56 -5.25 -18.36
CA LEU A 266 2.56 -6.09 -17.69
C LEU A 266 3.12 -7.48 -17.32
N GLU A 267 4.04 -8.03 -18.10
CA GLU A 267 4.80 -9.21 -17.71
C GLU A 267 5.60 -8.95 -16.42
N TYR A 268 6.32 -7.83 -16.36
CA TYR A 268 7.09 -7.44 -15.18
C TYR A 268 6.19 -7.20 -13.97
N PHE A 269 5.11 -6.44 -14.12
CA PHE A 269 4.17 -6.12 -13.05
C PHE A 269 3.51 -7.38 -12.49
N THR A 270 2.98 -8.22 -13.35
CA THR A 270 2.33 -9.49 -12.93
C THR A 270 3.33 -10.44 -12.30
N HIS A 271 4.57 -10.48 -12.78
CA HIS A 271 5.64 -11.28 -12.19
C HIS A 271 5.98 -10.80 -10.77
N GLY A 272 6.12 -9.49 -10.57
CA GLY A 272 6.37 -8.91 -9.25
C GLY A 272 5.30 -9.29 -8.24
N LEU A 273 4.03 -9.16 -8.60
CA LEU A 273 2.92 -9.54 -7.74
C LEU A 273 2.90 -11.06 -7.47
N ALA A 274 3.20 -11.88 -8.49
CA ALA A 274 3.27 -13.34 -8.32
C ALA A 274 4.38 -13.76 -7.34
N VAL A 275 5.56 -13.13 -7.43
CA VAL A 275 6.70 -13.38 -6.53
C VAL A 275 6.35 -13.00 -5.09
N GLU A 276 5.81 -11.81 -4.87
CA GLU A 276 5.44 -11.33 -3.54
C GLU A 276 4.36 -12.21 -2.90
N LEU A 277 3.32 -12.57 -3.65
CA LEU A 277 2.25 -13.43 -3.14
C LEU A 277 2.70 -14.87 -2.92
N ASP A 278 3.62 -15.41 -3.72
CA ASP A 278 4.19 -16.75 -3.46
C ASP A 278 5.00 -16.78 -2.17
N GLN A 279 5.79 -15.74 -1.88
CA GLN A 279 6.50 -15.62 -0.60
C GLN A 279 5.52 -15.62 0.59
N VAL A 280 4.46 -14.83 0.52
CA VAL A 280 3.40 -14.79 1.53
C VAL A 280 2.76 -16.16 1.69
N LYS A 281 2.38 -16.81 0.59
CA LYS A 281 1.81 -18.17 0.60
C LYS A 281 2.73 -19.17 1.30
N GLN A 282 4.03 -19.17 1.00
CA GLN A 282 4.98 -20.09 1.63
C GLN A 282 5.08 -19.87 3.15
N GLN A 283 5.10 -18.61 3.59
CA GLN A 283 5.10 -18.27 5.02
C GLN A 283 3.82 -18.74 5.71
N VAL A 284 2.66 -18.47 5.11
CA VAL A 284 1.34 -18.89 5.61
C VAL A 284 1.24 -20.40 5.71
N LEU A 285 1.65 -21.13 4.68
CA LEU A 285 1.65 -22.59 4.70
C LEU A 285 2.56 -23.17 5.78
N LYS A 286 3.75 -22.60 5.97
CA LYS A 286 4.66 -23.01 7.04
C LYS A 286 4.02 -22.85 8.41
N LEU A 287 3.47 -21.67 8.69
CA LEU A 287 2.81 -21.39 9.97
C LEU A 287 1.55 -22.24 10.18
N SER A 288 0.76 -22.48 9.13
CA SER A 288 -0.42 -23.35 9.21
C SER A 288 -0.05 -24.78 9.55
N ARG A 289 1.07 -25.31 9.00
CA ARG A 289 1.60 -26.63 9.37
C ARG A 289 2.07 -26.67 10.82
N ASP A 290 2.79 -25.64 11.28
CA ASP A 290 3.25 -25.53 12.66
C ASP A 290 2.07 -25.45 13.64
N LEU A 291 0.98 -24.76 13.25
CA LEU A 291 -0.28 -24.76 14.00
C LEU A 291 -0.92 -26.13 14.05
N GLN A 292 -1.08 -26.82 12.91
CA GLN A 292 -1.67 -28.16 12.90
C GLN A 292 -0.86 -29.13 13.76
N LEU A 293 0.45 -29.00 13.82
CA LEU A 293 1.31 -29.76 14.71
C LEU A 293 1.12 -29.37 16.19
N LYS A 294 0.79 -28.08 16.47
CA LYS A 294 0.50 -27.58 17.82
C LYS A 294 -0.98 -27.71 18.22
N THR A 295 -1.94 -27.71 17.25
CA THR A 295 -3.41 -27.66 17.47
C THR A 295 -4.05 -29.00 17.78
N LYS A 296 -3.28 -30.00 18.13
CA LYS A 296 -3.88 -30.96 19.04
C LYS A 296 -4.37 -30.29 20.35
N MET A 297 -4.24 -28.97 20.49
CA MET A 297 -4.47 -28.23 21.74
C MET A 297 -5.07 -26.81 21.66
N GLY A 298 -5.89 -26.41 20.66
CA GLY A 298 -6.50 -25.08 20.75
C GLY A 298 -7.59 -24.75 19.73
N ALA A 299 -8.67 -24.14 20.17
CA ALA A 299 -9.76 -23.67 19.33
C ALA A 299 -9.36 -22.46 18.47
N GLN A 300 -9.79 -22.43 17.20
CA GLN A 300 -9.65 -21.24 16.34
C GLN A 300 -10.45 -20.08 16.88
N VAL A 301 -9.84 -18.89 16.83
CA VAL A 301 -10.47 -17.64 17.28
C VAL A 301 -10.66 -16.73 16.09
N ALA A 302 -11.90 -16.57 15.62
CA ALA A 302 -12.24 -15.57 14.60
C ALA A 302 -12.22 -14.16 15.19
N LEU A 303 -11.58 -13.21 14.50
CA LEU A 303 -11.56 -11.79 14.83
C LEU A 303 -12.23 -10.96 13.74
N SER A 304 -12.85 -9.85 14.17
CA SER A 304 -13.28 -8.80 13.24
C SER A 304 -12.07 -8.00 12.74
N GLU A 305 -12.21 -7.32 11.59
CA GLU A 305 -11.20 -6.40 11.05
C GLU A 305 -10.74 -5.36 12.09
N ARG A 306 -11.66 -4.87 12.90
CA ARG A 306 -11.39 -3.91 13.96
C ARG A 306 -10.53 -4.52 15.07
N GLN A 307 -10.81 -5.76 15.46
CA GLN A 307 -10.03 -6.50 16.45
C GLN A 307 -8.63 -6.81 15.93
N ILE A 308 -8.50 -7.12 14.65
CA ILE A 308 -7.19 -7.29 14.00
C ILE A 308 -6.42 -5.96 14.08
N LYS A 309 -7.08 -4.82 13.76
CA LYS A 309 -6.43 -3.50 13.85
C LYS A 309 -5.97 -3.16 15.28
N ILE A 310 -6.76 -3.51 16.28
CA ILE A 310 -6.34 -3.36 17.70
C ILE A 310 -5.10 -4.20 18.00
N MET A 311 -5.04 -5.46 17.54
CA MET A 311 -3.90 -6.34 17.74
C MET A 311 -2.65 -5.84 17.00
N GLU A 312 -2.78 -5.30 15.77
CA GLU A 312 -1.70 -4.66 15.02
C GLU A 312 -1.08 -3.51 15.81
N VAL A 313 -1.93 -2.60 16.29
CA VAL A 313 -1.49 -1.44 17.09
C VAL A 313 -0.80 -1.89 18.37
N MET A 314 -1.35 -2.89 19.06
CA MET A 314 -0.71 -3.45 20.24
C MET A 314 0.67 -4.04 19.91
N GLN A 315 0.79 -4.76 18.81
CA GLN A 315 2.06 -5.33 18.37
C GLN A 315 3.10 -4.24 18.09
N GLN A 316 2.70 -3.17 17.38
CA GLN A 316 3.53 -1.99 17.12
C GLN A 316 3.98 -1.28 18.40
N ASN A 317 3.16 -1.31 19.45
CA ASN A 317 3.43 -0.72 20.78
C ASN A 317 4.12 -1.69 21.76
N GLY A 318 4.92 -2.63 21.26
CA GLY A 318 5.64 -3.58 22.11
C GLY A 318 4.71 -4.54 22.88
N GLY A 319 3.56 -4.86 22.31
CA GLY A 319 2.57 -5.78 22.88
C GLY A 319 1.65 -5.16 23.93
N ARG A 320 1.68 -3.83 24.14
CA ARG A 320 0.94 -3.16 25.20
C ARG A 320 0.17 -1.95 24.68
N ILE A 321 -1.01 -1.65 25.26
CA ILE A 321 -1.78 -0.44 24.94
C ILE A 321 -2.70 -0.05 26.11
N VAL A 322 -3.00 1.24 26.23
CA VAL A 322 -4.09 1.76 27.07
C VAL A 322 -5.30 2.10 26.19
N SER A 323 -6.52 1.98 26.75
CA SER A 323 -7.75 2.21 25.96
C SER A 323 -7.82 3.61 25.35
N SER A 324 -7.31 4.63 26.03
CA SER A 324 -7.27 6.01 25.53
C SER A 324 -6.35 6.22 24.32
N GLU A 325 -5.37 5.36 24.10
CA GLU A 325 -4.54 5.39 22.88
C GLU A 325 -5.30 4.81 21.69
N LEU A 326 -6.10 3.75 21.91
CA LEU A 326 -6.95 3.20 20.87
C LEU A 326 -8.01 4.19 20.37
N GLU A 327 -8.57 5.02 21.26
CA GLU A 327 -9.50 6.09 20.90
C GLU A 327 -8.89 7.09 19.91
N LYS A 328 -7.61 7.43 20.08
CA LYS A 328 -6.87 8.32 19.17
C LYS A 328 -6.58 7.67 17.81
N ILE A 329 -6.36 6.37 17.81
CA ILE A 329 -5.98 5.62 16.60
C ILE A 329 -7.21 5.18 15.80
N LEU A 330 -8.35 4.99 16.49
CA LEU A 330 -9.63 4.61 15.90
C LEU A 330 -10.70 5.73 16.10
N PRO A 331 -10.47 6.94 15.59
CA PRO A 331 -11.30 8.11 15.90
C PRO A 331 -12.74 8.01 15.38
N MET A 332 -13.01 7.10 14.44
CA MET A 332 -14.35 6.84 13.89
C MET A 332 -15.12 5.75 14.66
N VAL A 333 -14.52 5.18 15.71
CA VAL A 333 -15.10 4.08 16.51
C VAL A 333 -15.45 4.61 17.90
N SER A 334 -16.68 4.37 18.37
CA SER A 334 -17.08 4.80 19.71
C SER A 334 -16.28 4.06 20.79
N VAL A 335 -16.01 4.73 21.91
CA VAL A 335 -15.31 4.17 23.06
C VAL A 335 -15.95 2.85 23.53
N ASP A 336 -17.28 2.79 23.56
CA ASP A 336 -18.02 1.59 23.95
C ASP A 336 -17.77 0.42 23.02
N THR A 337 -17.60 0.69 21.73
CA THR A 337 -17.27 -0.33 20.75
C THR A 337 -15.84 -0.84 20.92
N ILE A 338 -14.88 0.06 21.18
CA ILE A 338 -13.47 -0.32 21.47
C ILE A 338 -13.42 -1.17 22.75
N LEU A 339 -14.11 -0.77 23.80
CA LEU A 339 -14.17 -1.53 25.06
C LEU A 339 -14.84 -2.90 24.88
N ARG A 340 -15.84 -3.02 24.00
CA ARG A 340 -16.48 -4.29 23.66
C ARG A 340 -15.50 -5.21 22.94
N ASP A 341 -14.75 -4.68 21.97
CA ASP A 341 -13.74 -5.42 21.24
C ASP A 341 -12.62 -5.90 22.19
N LEU A 342 -12.14 -5.05 23.08
CA LEU A 342 -11.15 -5.44 24.10
C LEU A 342 -11.69 -6.51 25.06
N LYS A 343 -12.96 -6.44 25.46
CA LYS A 343 -13.59 -7.50 26.30
C LYS A 343 -13.67 -8.82 25.56
N ASP A 344 -13.98 -8.80 24.28
CA ASP A 344 -14.03 -10.01 23.46
C ASP A 344 -12.64 -10.60 23.26
N LEU A 345 -11.61 -9.78 23.02
CA LEU A 345 -10.22 -10.21 22.95
C LEU A 345 -9.72 -10.82 24.27
N LEU A 346 -10.14 -10.26 25.43
CA LEU A 346 -9.87 -10.83 26.77
C LEU A 346 -10.53 -12.20 26.92
N LYS A 347 -11.82 -12.33 26.52
CA LYS A 347 -12.58 -13.59 26.57
C LYS A 347 -11.95 -14.65 25.67
N LYS A 348 -11.39 -14.25 24.55
CA LYS A 348 -10.67 -15.10 23.60
C LYS A 348 -9.25 -15.47 24.07
N GLY A 349 -8.77 -14.92 25.19
CA GLY A 349 -7.45 -15.20 25.76
C GLY A 349 -6.28 -14.61 24.96
N LEU A 350 -6.52 -13.68 24.04
CA LEU A 350 -5.50 -13.08 23.16
C LEU A 350 -4.77 -11.92 23.83
N ILE A 351 -5.44 -11.25 24.75
CA ILE A 351 -4.88 -10.17 25.56
C ILE A 351 -5.20 -10.41 27.04
N ARG A 352 -4.45 -9.75 27.92
CA ARG A 352 -4.76 -9.70 29.35
C ARG A 352 -4.70 -8.25 29.83
N LYS A 353 -5.55 -7.92 30.81
CA LYS A 353 -5.57 -6.61 31.45
C LYS A 353 -4.63 -6.61 32.66
N ARG A 354 -3.81 -5.58 32.78
CA ARG A 354 -2.94 -5.32 33.92
C ARG A 354 -3.32 -4.01 34.61
N GLY A 355 -3.40 -4.03 35.92
CA GLY A 355 -3.80 -2.88 36.74
C GLY A 355 -5.30 -2.72 36.88
N GLN A 356 -5.73 -1.94 37.89
CA GLN A 356 -7.14 -1.74 38.25
C GLN A 356 -7.61 -0.28 38.16
N THR A 357 -6.71 0.68 37.96
CA THR A 357 -6.99 2.12 38.03
C THR A 357 -6.60 2.81 36.69
N LYS A 358 -6.48 4.16 36.71
CA LYS A 358 -6.12 4.99 35.56
C LYS A 358 -4.83 4.57 34.81
N GLY A 359 -3.98 3.75 35.42
CA GLY A 359 -2.78 3.15 34.80
C GLY A 359 -3.00 1.74 34.23
N ALA A 360 -4.24 1.26 34.14
CA ALA A 360 -4.52 -0.06 33.58
C ALA A 360 -4.23 -0.10 32.09
N TYR A 361 -3.53 -1.13 31.64
CA TYR A 361 -3.21 -1.38 30.25
C TYR A 361 -3.57 -2.82 29.86
N TYR A 362 -3.64 -3.03 28.55
CA TYR A 362 -3.81 -4.36 27.97
C TYR A 362 -2.48 -4.81 27.36
N GLU A 363 -2.16 -6.08 27.50
CA GLU A 363 -0.97 -6.69 26.90
C GLU A 363 -1.33 -7.98 26.16
N ILE A 364 -0.63 -8.25 25.06
CA ILE A 364 -0.79 -9.49 24.30
C ILE A 364 -0.33 -10.67 25.15
N VAL A 365 -1.09 -11.76 25.13
CA VAL A 365 -0.68 -13.02 25.75
C VAL A 365 0.27 -13.71 24.78
N GLY A 366 1.56 -13.82 25.17
CA GLY A 366 2.59 -14.54 24.42
C GLY A 366 2.48 -16.04 24.55
#